data_53ba74f2d732ef003812b6b4535e1399
#
_entry.id   53ba74f2d732ef003812b6b4535e1399
#
_cell.length_a   1.000
_cell.length_b   1.000
_cell.length_c   1.000
_cell.angle_alpha   90.00
_cell.angle_beta   90.00
_cell.angle_gamma   90.00
#
_symmetry.space_group_name_H-M   'P 1'
#
loop_
_entity.id
_entity.type
_entity.pdbx_description
1 polymer ?
#
loop_
_entity_poly.entity_id
_entity_poly.type
_entity_poly.pdbx_seq_one_letter_code
_entity_poly.pdbx_strand_id
1 'polypeptide(L)'
;MSKFYVACDLGANSGRVMLGTLTQGSLMISEVRRFQNVPIREQDSLLWNIPELYQHILDGLRAVGTYEEALESISCDSWAGDYLLFEGDNALITPAYHYRDPRTKEGMQKVLALVPGETIYQETGVCLEPANTIFQLGAERPKRLG
;
A
#
# COMPACT_ATOMS: atom_id res chain seq x y z
N MET A 1 -12.74 -31.19 -8.56
CA MET A 1 -13.26 -30.14 -7.65
C MET A 1 -12.58 -28.83 -8.03
N SER A 2 -13.30 -27.74 -8.00
CA SER A 2 -12.74 -26.40 -8.18
C SER A 2 -12.14 -25.90 -6.87
N LYS A 3 -11.11 -25.06 -6.95
CA LYS A 3 -10.49 -24.37 -5.83
C LYS A 3 -10.59 -22.88 -6.04
N PHE A 4 -10.85 -22.13 -4.96
CA PHE A 4 -11.11 -20.71 -5.01
C PHE A 4 -10.04 -19.93 -4.25
N TYR A 5 -9.58 -18.86 -4.88
CA TYR A 5 -8.52 -18.00 -4.36
C TYR A 5 -8.96 -16.54 -4.51
N VAL A 6 -8.58 -15.68 -3.57
CA VAL A 6 -8.83 -14.25 -3.68
C VAL A 6 -7.51 -13.50 -3.75
N ALA A 7 -7.43 -12.52 -4.64
CA ALA A 7 -6.34 -11.56 -4.71
C ALA A 7 -6.87 -10.14 -4.55
N CYS A 8 -6.28 -9.38 -3.61
CA CYS A 8 -6.47 -7.95 -3.48
C CYS A 8 -5.28 -7.24 -4.15
N ASP A 9 -5.50 -6.72 -5.35
CA ASP A 9 -4.51 -5.99 -6.15
C ASP A 9 -4.69 -4.49 -5.87
N LEU A 10 -3.81 -3.92 -5.06
CA LEU A 10 -3.89 -2.54 -4.59
C LEU A 10 -2.90 -1.65 -5.37
N GLY A 11 -3.39 -0.93 -6.35
CA GLY A 11 -2.59 0.07 -7.05
C GLY A 11 -2.71 1.47 -6.43
N ALA A 12 -1.74 2.34 -6.73
CA ALA A 12 -1.72 3.72 -6.23
C ALA A 12 -2.90 4.59 -6.72
N ASN A 13 -3.55 4.20 -7.83
CA ASN A 13 -4.69 4.94 -8.38
C ASN A 13 -6.02 4.18 -8.26
N SER A 14 -5.96 2.86 -8.20
CA SER A 14 -7.15 2.01 -8.10
C SER A 14 -6.80 0.65 -7.53
N GLY A 15 -7.75 0.02 -6.85
CA GLY A 15 -7.62 -1.34 -6.37
C GLY A 15 -8.68 -2.26 -6.96
N ARG A 16 -8.43 -3.56 -6.85
CA ARG A 16 -9.34 -4.61 -7.29
C ARG A 16 -9.36 -5.77 -6.30
N VAL A 17 -10.51 -6.39 -6.17
CA VAL A 17 -10.63 -7.72 -5.55
C VAL A 17 -10.99 -8.69 -6.65
N MET A 18 -10.15 -9.71 -6.82
CA MET A 18 -10.24 -10.72 -7.87
C MET A 18 -10.54 -12.08 -7.27
N LEU A 19 -11.38 -12.86 -7.95
CA LEU A 19 -11.62 -14.27 -7.64
C LEU A 19 -10.94 -15.14 -8.70
N GLY A 20 -10.03 -15.99 -8.26
CA GLY A 20 -9.41 -17.04 -9.06
C GLY A 20 -10.12 -18.38 -8.84
N THR A 21 -10.57 -19.02 -9.89
CA THR A 21 -11.14 -20.36 -9.89
C THR A 21 -10.20 -21.32 -10.61
N LEU A 22 -9.62 -22.26 -9.89
CA LEU A 22 -8.74 -23.28 -10.45
C LEU A 22 -9.53 -24.60 -10.59
N THR A 23 -9.72 -25.05 -11.84
CA THR A 23 -10.44 -26.29 -12.15
C THR A 23 -9.61 -27.12 -13.12
N GLN A 24 -9.25 -28.34 -12.73
CA GLN A 24 -8.48 -29.29 -13.57
C GLN A 24 -7.21 -28.69 -14.18
N GLY A 25 -6.50 -27.85 -13.42
CA GLY A 25 -5.26 -27.19 -13.86
C GLY A 25 -5.49 -25.91 -14.70
N SER A 26 -6.72 -25.54 -15.00
CA SER A 26 -7.08 -24.30 -15.68
C SER A 26 -7.48 -23.23 -14.65
N LEU A 27 -6.85 -22.05 -14.70
CA LEU A 27 -7.16 -20.90 -13.86
C LEU A 27 -8.04 -19.90 -14.64
N MET A 28 -9.20 -19.60 -14.06
CA MET A 28 -10.08 -18.51 -14.51
C MET A 28 -10.03 -17.40 -13.45
N ILE A 29 -9.90 -16.14 -13.90
CA ILE A 29 -9.86 -14.96 -13.03
C ILE A 29 -11.04 -14.06 -13.38
N SER A 30 -11.78 -13.65 -12.36
CA SER A 30 -12.88 -12.70 -12.48
C SER A 30 -12.70 -11.52 -11.53
N GLU A 31 -13.03 -10.33 -12.01
CA GLU A 31 -13.05 -9.13 -11.17
C GLU A 31 -14.35 -9.10 -10.35
N VAL A 32 -14.23 -9.11 -9.03
CA VAL A 32 -15.37 -9.05 -8.11
C VAL A 32 -15.71 -7.62 -7.77
N ARG A 33 -14.69 -6.79 -7.56
CA ARG A 33 -14.84 -5.37 -7.22
C ARG A 33 -13.66 -4.57 -7.74
N ARG A 34 -13.96 -3.38 -8.26
CA ARG A 34 -12.98 -2.34 -8.58
C ARG A 34 -13.33 -1.06 -7.83
N PHE A 35 -12.32 -0.33 -7.39
CA PHE A 35 -12.50 0.95 -6.71
C PHE A 35 -11.34 1.89 -7.03
N GLN A 36 -11.58 3.18 -6.88
CA GLN A 36 -10.54 4.20 -6.99
C GLN A 36 -9.82 4.35 -5.65
N ASN A 37 -8.51 4.56 -5.70
CA ASN A 37 -7.69 4.90 -4.54
C ASN A 37 -7.37 6.39 -4.64
N VAL A 38 -8.22 7.22 -4.03
CA VAL A 38 -8.14 8.68 -4.14
C VAL A 38 -7.45 9.25 -2.90
N PRO A 39 -6.28 9.90 -3.06
CA PRO A 39 -5.61 10.53 -1.94
C PRO A 39 -6.39 11.74 -1.41
N ILE A 40 -6.29 11.98 -0.11
CA ILE A 40 -6.87 13.13 0.57
C ILE A 40 -5.86 14.27 0.57
N ARG A 41 -6.34 15.49 0.32
CA ARG A 41 -5.54 16.69 0.44
C ARG A 41 -5.96 17.46 1.70
N GLU A 42 -5.02 17.62 2.63
CA GLU A 42 -5.21 18.40 3.86
C GLU A 42 -4.16 19.50 3.94
N GLN A 43 -4.57 20.75 3.80
CA GLN A 43 -3.66 21.89 3.69
C GLN A 43 -2.62 21.66 2.57
N ASP A 44 -1.34 21.59 2.93
CA ASP A 44 -0.23 21.34 2.00
C ASP A 44 0.15 19.85 1.90
N SER A 45 -0.52 18.98 2.66
CA SER A 45 -0.22 17.55 2.70
C SER A 45 -1.09 16.73 1.76
N LEU A 46 -0.50 15.68 1.22
CA LEU A 46 -1.18 14.63 0.46
C LEU A 46 -1.15 13.33 1.26
N LEU A 47 -2.31 12.77 1.52
CA LEU A 47 -2.49 11.64 2.44
C LEU A 47 -3.22 10.48 1.75
N TRP A 48 -2.98 9.26 2.22
CA TRP A 48 -3.79 8.10 1.89
C TRP A 48 -5.03 8.01 2.77
N ASN A 49 -6.18 7.69 2.17
CA ASN A 49 -7.41 7.37 2.89
C ASN A 49 -7.43 5.88 3.24
N ILE A 50 -6.61 5.49 4.23
CA ILE A 50 -6.45 4.08 4.62
C ILE A 50 -7.77 3.45 5.10
N PRO A 51 -8.62 4.14 5.91
CA PRO A 51 -9.92 3.58 6.30
C PRO A 51 -10.81 3.25 5.11
N GLU A 52 -10.89 4.11 4.11
CA GLU A 52 -11.69 3.90 2.90
C GLU A 52 -11.13 2.75 2.05
N LEU A 53 -9.80 2.73 1.86
CA LEU A 53 -9.11 1.65 1.16
C LEU A 53 -9.42 0.29 1.81
N TYR A 54 -9.31 0.22 3.14
CA TYR A 54 -9.62 -0.97 3.91
C TYR A 54 -11.09 -1.39 3.78
N GLN A 55 -12.02 -0.41 3.81
CA GLN A 55 -13.45 -0.69 3.63
C GLN A 55 -13.74 -1.26 2.23
N HIS A 56 -13.10 -0.75 1.19
CA HIS A 56 -13.23 -1.29 -0.17
C HIS A 56 -12.78 -2.75 -0.28
N ILE A 57 -11.68 -3.11 0.41
CA ILE A 57 -11.21 -4.49 0.48
C ILE A 57 -12.25 -5.38 1.17
N LEU A 58 -12.75 -4.95 2.34
CA LEU A 58 -13.76 -5.70 3.10
C LEU A 58 -15.04 -5.91 2.28
N ASP A 59 -15.48 -4.91 1.56
CA ASP A 59 -16.68 -5.02 0.71
C ASP A 59 -16.45 -6.00 -0.45
N GLY A 60 -15.26 -6.00 -1.05
CA GLY A 60 -14.87 -6.98 -2.06
C GLY A 60 -14.84 -8.40 -1.50
N LEU A 61 -14.27 -8.60 -0.31
CA LEU A 61 -14.24 -9.90 0.36
C LEU A 61 -15.65 -10.38 0.74
N ARG A 62 -16.54 -9.49 1.20
CA ARG A 62 -17.94 -9.83 1.46
C ARG A 62 -18.67 -10.26 0.18
N ALA A 63 -18.40 -9.58 -0.94
CA ALA A 63 -18.97 -9.96 -2.24
C ALA A 63 -18.50 -11.35 -2.67
N VAL A 64 -17.23 -11.70 -2.44
CA VAL A 64 -16.72 -13.07 -2.66
C VAL A 64 -17.39 -14.08 -1.73
N GLY A 65 -17.63 -13.75 -0.46
CA GLY A 65 -18.26 -14.62 0.54
C GLY A 65 -19.71 -15.01 0.21
N THR A 66 -20.33 -14.43 -0.84
CA THR A 66 -21.62 -14.91 -1.36
C THR A 66 -21.51 -16.19 -2.18
N TYR A 67 -20.30 -16.60 -2.56
CA TYR A 67 -20.03 -17.91 -3.13
C TYR A 67 -20.00 -18.93 -2.00
N GLU A 68 -20.83 -19.98 -2.07
CA GLU A 68 -21.02 -20.98 -0.99
C GLU A 68 -19.80 -21.89 -0.74
N GLU A 69 -18.70 -21.71 -1.46
CA GLU A 69 -17.55 -22.60 -1.45
C GLU A 69 -16.39 -22.01 -0.63
N ALA A 70 -15.66 -22.89 0.07
CA ALA A 70 -14.54 -22.48 0.90
C ALA A 70 -13.37 -21.90 0.07
N LEU A 71 -12.82 -20.78 0.50
CA LEU A 71 -11.62 -20.20 -0.08
C LEU A 71 -10.38 -20.95 0.40
N GLU A 72 -9.48 -21.27 -0.53
CA GLU A 72 -8.18 -21.89 -0.22
C GLU A 72 -7.21 -20.86 0.39
N SER A 73 -7.17 -19.64 -0.17
CA SER A 73 -6.33 -18.54 0.34
C SER A 73 -6.78 -17.18 -0.12
N ILE A 74 -6.26 -16.17 0.59
CA ILE A 74 -6.35 -14.75 0.23
C ILE A 74 -4.92 -14.21 0.16
N SER A 75 -4.59 -13.45 -0.88
CA SER A 75 -3.35 -12.69 -0.99
C SER A 75 -3.62 -11.22 -1.23
N CYS A 76 -2.65 -10.38 -0.89
CA CYS A 76 -2.71 -8.95 -1.13
C CYS A 76 -1.35 -8.49 -1.63
N ASP A 77 -1.33 -7.70 -2.68
CA ASP A 77 -0.18 -6.95 -3.14
C ASP A 77 -0.51 -5.46 -3.24
N SER A 78 0.51 -4.64 -3.29
CA SER A 78 0.36 -3.18 -3.22
C SER A 78 1.49 -2.48 -3.97
N TRP A 79 1.34 -1.14 -4.15
CA TRP A 79 2.42 -0.31 -4.66
C TRP A 79 3.59 -0.23 -3.67
N ALA A 80 4.77 0.04 -4.18
CA ALA A 80 5.99 0.17 -3.38
C ALA A 80 6.20 1.60 -2.86
N GLY A 81 7.08 1.73 -1.85
CA GLY A 81 7.62 2.99 -1.34
C GLY A 81 6.89 3.57 -0.16
N ASP A 82 5.58 3.39 -0.04
CA ASP A 82 4.82 3.87 1.11
C ASP A 82 4.90 2.90 2.31
N TYR A 83 4.58 3.42 3.48
CA TYR A 83 4.54 2.66 4.72
C TYR A 83 3.43 3.19 5.64
N LEU A 84 3.03 2.37 6.58
CA LEU A 84 2.12 2.72 7.66
C LEU A 84 2.83 2.51 9.00
N LEU A 85 2.59 3.40 9.94
CA LEU A 85 3.06 3.27 11.31
C LEU A 85 1.93 2.78 12.20
N PHE A 86 2.27 1.89 13.12
CA PHE A 86 1.33 1.35 14.10
C PHE A 86 1.91 1.48 15.51
N GLU A 87 1.05 1.68 16.49
CA GLU A 87 1.40 1.74 17.91
C GLU A 87 0.64 0.65 18.68
N GLY A 88 1.32 0.03 19.67
CA GLY A 88 0.71 -0.92 20.59
C GLY A 88 -0.12 -2.01 19.88
N ASP A 89 -1.39 -2.09 20.19
CA ASP A 89 -2.35 -3.11 19.71
C ASP A 89 -2.81 -2.89 18.26
N ASN A 90 -1.89 -2.51 17.38
CA ASN A 90 -2.15 -2.24 15.96
C ASN A 90 -3.01 -1.00 15.68
N ALA A 91 -2.95 0.02 16.56
CA ALA A 91 -3.55 1.31 16.29
C ALA A 91 -2.78 2.04 15.18
N LEU A 92 -3.43 2.36 14.08
CA LEU A 92 -2.82 3.10 12.98
C LEU A 92 -2.47 4.52 13.41
N ILE A 93 -1.20 4.89 13.30
CA ILE A 93 -0.72 6.26 13.54
C ILE A 93 -1.03 7.10 12.30
N THR A 94 -1.90 8.07 12.46
CA THR A 94 -2.26 9.02 11.40
C THR A 94 -1.44 10.31 11.49
N PRO A 95 -1.31 11.06 10.38
CA PRO A 95 -1.77 10.73 9.03
C PRO A 95 -0.88 9.71 8.31
N ALA A 96 -1.46 8.94 7.37
CA ALA A 96 -0.73 8.10 6.43
C ALA A 96 -0.33 8.96 5.21
N TYR A 97 0.92 9.34 5.10
CA TYR A 97 1.39 10.21 4.01
C TYR A 97 1.50 9.45 2.68
N HIS A 98 1.17 10.13 1.61
CA HIS A 98 1.32 9.65 0.25
C HIS A 98 2.76 9.90 -0.24
N TYR A 99 3.34 9.01 -1.05
CA TYR A 99 4.71 9.15 -1.57
C TYR A 99 4.98 10.43 -2.38
N ARG A 100 3.92 11.08 -2.89
CA ARG A 100 4.01 12.40 -3.58
C ARG A 100 3.78 13.59 -2.65
N ASP A 101 3.70 13.37 -1.34
CA ASP A 101 3.59 14.47 -0.39
C ASP A 101 4.82 15.38 -0.49
N PRO A 102 4.66 16.72 -0.49
CA PRO A 102 5.79 17.64 -0.63
C PRO A 102 6.88 17.49 0.44
N ARG A 103 6.54 16.95 1.64
CA ARG A 103 7.50 16.72 2.74
C ARG A 103 8.68 15.83 2.32
N THR A 104 8.49 14.95 1.33
CA THR A 104 9.51 14.01 0.87
C THR A 104 10.78 14.70 0.35
N LYS A 105 10.64 15.90 -0.23
CA LYS A 105 11.78 16.70 -0.69
C LYS A 105 12.67 17.17 0.47
N GLU A 106 12.05 17.63 1.55
CA GLU A 106 12.78 17.99 2.79
C GLU A 106 13.44 16.77 3.43
N GLY A 107 12.72 15.65 3.48
CA GLY A 107 13.25 14.37 3.95
C GLY A 107 14.46 13.92 3.16
N MET A 108 14.43 14.02 1.83
CA MET A 108 15.56 13.73 0.97
C MET A 108 16.77 14.61 1.30
N GLN A 109 16.58 15.92 1.47
CA GLN A 109 17.66 16.82 1.85
C GLN A 109 18.30 16.44 3.19
N LYS A 110 17.48 16.10 4.20
CA LYS A 110 17.96 15.67 5.53
C LYS A 110 18.79 14.38 5.45
N VAL A 111 18.30 13.38 4.72
CA VAL A 111 19.00 12.09 4.59
C VAL A 111 20.30 12.28 3.82
N LEU A 112 20.30 13.01 2.70
CA LEU A 112 21.51 13.25 1.89
C LEU A 112 22.56 14.10 2.61
N ALA A 113 22.19 14.88 3.60
CA ALA A 113 23.12 15.57 4.49
C ALA A 113 23.86 14.62 5.46
N LEU A 114 23.29 13.44 5.73
CA LEU A 114 23.88 12.43 6.62
C LEU A 114 24.61 11.33 5.84
N VAL A 115 24.06 10.90 4.71
CA VAL A 115 24.58 9.79 3.90
C VAL A 115 24.66 10.24 2.43
N PRO A 116 25.85 10.19 1.80
CA PRO A 116 25.98 10.53 0.38
C PRO A 116 25.07 9.68 -0.51
N GLY A 117 24.45 10.30 -1.50
CA GLY A 117 23.56 9.59 -2.43
C GLY A 117 24.24 8.45 -3.19
N GLU A 118 25.53 8.62 -3.53
CA GLU A 118 26.33 7.55 -4.15
C GLU A 118 26.39 6.31 -3.25
N THR A 119 26.59 6.48 -1.94
CA THR A 119 26.59 5.37 -0.98
C THR A 119 25.25 4.67 -0.95
N ILE A 120 24.14 5.42 -0.90
CA ILE A 120 22.78 4.86 -0.92
C ILE A 120 22.58 4.02 -2.21
N TYR A 121 22.98 4.57 -3.36
CA TYR A 121 22.84 3.87 -4.63
C TYR A 121 23.70 2.62 -4.71
N GLN A 122 24.96 2.67 -4.26
CA GLN A 122 25.88 1.52 -4.26
C GLN A 122 25.36 0.38 -3.38
N GLU A 123 24.77 0.70 -2.22
CA GLU A 123 24.24 -0.31 -1.29
C GLU A 123 22.89 -0.90 -1.73
N THR A 124 22.06 -0.13 -2.44
CA THR A 124 20.67 -0.53 -2.74
C THR A 124 20.38 -0.82 -4.19
N GLY A 125 21.18 -0.25 -5.11
CA GLY A 125 20.91 -0.28 -6.56
C GLY A 125 19.69 0.53 -6.99
N VAL A 126 19.07 1.31 -6.09
CA VAL A 126 17.81 2.05 -6.33
C VAL A 126 18.11 3.49 -6.70
N CYS A 127 17.51 3.99 -7.80
CA CYS A 127 17.56 5.40 -8.17
C CYS A 127 17.00 6.29 -7.05
N LEU A 128 17.68 7.42 -6.82
CA LEU A 128 17.30 8.36 -5.76
C LEU A 128 16.14 9.24 -6.20
N GLU A 129 14.97 8.95 -5.67
CA GLU A 129 13.74 9.70 -5.89
C GLU A 129 13.15 10.14 -4.56
N PRO A 130 12.59 11.36 -4.44
CA PRO A 130 11.99 11.82 -3.17
C PRO A 130 10.92 10.87 -2.63
N ALA A 131 10.28 10.09 -3.49
CA ALA A 131 9.27 9.10 -3.15
C ALA A 131 9.81 7.85 -2.43
N ASN A 132 11.13 7.61 -2.45
CA ASN A 132 11.70 6.44 -1.78
C ASN A 132 11.44 6.48 -0.27
N THR A 133 11.17 5.32 0.31
CA THR A 133 10.82 5.16 1.74
C THR A 133 11.83 5.80 2.68
N ILE A 134 13.13 5.69 2.38
CA ILE A 134 14.20 6.30 3.20
C ILE A 134 14.03 7.81 3.32
N PHE A 135 13.62 8.50 2.26
CA PHE A 135 13.41 9.94 2.27
C PHE A 135 12.08 10.32 2.91
N GLN A 136 11.07 9.49 2.76
CA GLN A 136 9.81 9.65 3.49
C GLN A 136 10.03 9.52 5.01
N LEU A 137 10.83 8.54 5.46
CA LEU A 137 11.23 8.38 6.86
C LEU A 137 12.06 9.57 7.36
N GLY A 138 12.97 10.11 6.53
CA GLY A 138 13.73 11.32 6.84
C GLY A 138 12.85 12.56 7.05
N ALA A 139 11.63 12.56 6.53
CA ALA A 139 10.64 13.62 6.73
C ALA A 139 9.78 13.40 7.98
N GLU A 140 9.84 12.23 8.63
CA GLU A 140 9.02 11.95 9.81
C GLU A 140 9.42 12.84 11.00
N ARG A 141 8.42 13.19 11.80
CA ARG A 141 8.65 13.87 13.08
C ARG A 141 9.10 12.84 14.12
N PRO A 142 10.15 13.12 14.94
CA PRO A 142 10.65 12.17 15.93
C PRO A 142 9.56 11.57 16.84
N LYS A 143 8.56 12.38 17.24
CA LYS A 143 7.43 11.93 18.06
C LYS A 143 6.54 10.85 17.43
N ARG A 144 6.67 10.59 16.14
CA ARG A 144 5.91 9.53 15.45
C ARG A 144 6.68 8.22 15.30
N LEU A 145 7.98 8.27 15.56
CA LEU A 145 8.87 7.11 15.46
C LEU A 145 9.16 6.46 16.83
N GLY A 146 8.63 7.00 17.91
CA GLY A 146 8.80 6.54 19.29
C GLY A 146 9.76 7.40 20.08
#